data_c5da1c7fa235b045e0ab33020d8717a7
#
_entry.id   c5da1c7fa235b045e0ab33020d8717a7
#
_cell.length_a   1.000
_cell.length_b   1.000
_cell.length_c   1.000
_cell.angle_alpha   90.00
_cell.angle_beta   90.00
_cell.angle_gamma   90.00
#
_symmetry.space_group_name_H-M   'P 1'
#
loop_
_entity.id
_entity.type
_entity.pdbx_description
1 polymer ?
#
loop_
_entity_poly.entity_id
_entity_poly.type
_entity_poly.pdbx_seq_one_letter_code
_entity_poly.pdbx_strand_id
1 'polypeptide(L)'
;VMVTNSYLDGSYTEDYPEITQDLKGMSKLFKRFSFPGGIGSHATAQTPGSLHEGGELGYSLSHGIGAILDNPDQVGFVTVGDGEAETGPAMTAWHGIKFINPKTDGAVLPILDLNGWKISNPTIFSRMSDEQIAKFFEGLGWSPRFLENDEIHDFMTYHKKAAKLFDQAIEDIKQIQKDARENNKYQDGTIPAWPVIIARLPKGWGGPKFDEDGNPIENSFRAHQVPLNFSAEHMEELPQFEEWMNSYKPEELFNEDGSLKAEISAIAPKGSKRMAANPLANAGVDNSDLKLPDWKEYSTGVTPENRGTEMKDANMNMDMVTLSGFLAGVAKLNPTRFRFFGPDETMSNRLWKLFDKTPRQWMSKIKFPNDALLAPEGRIIDSQLSEHEAEGWLEGYTLTGRVGMFASYESFLRVVDSMINEYFKWIRQADAEPWRNKYQSLNLISTSTVFQQDHNGYTHQDPGMLTNLAEKKQNYIRQYLPADGNELLAVASRALVDRQKINHIVASKQPRQQWFTAEEAEKLVNNGLGIVDWASTSPDGDVDIT
;
A
#
# COMPACT_ATOMS: atom_id res chain seq x y z
N VAL A 1 15.16 -5.80 11.37
CA VAL A 1 14.69 -4.85 12.41
C VAL A 1 13.29 -5.22 12.89
N MET A 2 12.27 -5.33 12.02
CA MET A 2 10.88 -5.64 12.45
C MET A 2 10.78 -6.97 13.19
N VAL A 3 11.35 -8.05 12.66
CA VAL A 3 11.37 -9.38 13.30
C VAL A 3 12.03 -9.33 14.67
N THR A 4 13.18 -8.65 14.77
CA THR A 4 13.92 -8.49 16.04
C THR A 4 13.04 -7.79 17.08
N ASN A 5 12.41 -6.68 16.71
CA ASN A 5 11.56 -5.93 17.63
C ASN A 5 10.35 -6.74 18.09
N SER A 6 9.65 -7.42 17.18
CA SER A 6 8.50 -8.25 17.53
C SER A 6 8.89 -9.48 18.35
N TYR A 7 10.09 -10.04 18.15
CA TYR A 7 10.61 -11.10 19.00
C TYR A 7 10.95 -10.59 20.42
N LEU A 8 11.66 -9.46 20.52
CA LEU A 8 12.07 -8.90 21.79
C LEU A 8 10.88 -8.41 22.65
N ASP A 9 9.84 -7.86 22.05
CA ASP A 9 8.65 -7.41 22.76
C ASP A 9 7.63 -8.54 23.05
N GLY A 10 7.91 -9.75 22.57
CA GLY A 10 7.11 -10.95 22.78
C GLY A 10 5.94 -11.15 21.82
N SER A 11 5.62 -10.18 20.96
CA SER A 11 4.50 -10.31 20.00
C SER A 11 4.74 -11.42 18.98
N TYR A 12 6.00 -11.64 18.57
CA TYR A 12 6.32 -12.74 17.67
C TYR A 12 5.97 -14.11 18.26
N THR A 13 6.27 -14.31 19.56
CA THR A 13 5.97 -15.56 20.27
C THR A 13 4.46 -15.76 20.49
N GLU A 14 3.68 -14.68 20.59
CA GLU A 14 2.21 -14.77 20.66
C GLU A 14 1.61 -15.36 19.39
N ASP A 15 2.13 -14.95 18.22
CA ASP A 15 1.66 -15.44 16.92
C ASP A 15 2.30 -16.79 16.53
N TYR A 16 3.50 -17.08 17.03
CA TYR A 16 4.27 -18.32 16.80
C TYR A 16 4.73 -18.92 18.14
N PRO A 17 3.84 -19.63 18.87
CA PRO A 17 4.14 -20.13 20.21
C PRO A 17 5.32 -21.11 20.31
N GLU A 18 5.69 -21.75 19.19
CA GLU A 18 6.86 -22.64 19.12
C GLU A 18 8.21 -21.87 19.06
N ILE A 19 8.17 -20.56 18.83
CA ILE A 19 9.34 -19.65 18.83
C ILE A 19 9.38 -18.96 20.19
N THR A 20 9.86 -19.67 21.19
CA THR A 20 9.98 -19.17 22.57
C THR A 20 11.12 -18.17 22.71
N GLN A 21 11.03 -17.27 23.72
CA GLN A 21 12.09 -16.29 24.01
C GLN A 21 13.22 -16.93 24.86
N ASP A 22 13.88 -17.94 24.29
CA ASP A 22 15.01 -18.67 24.85
C ASP A 22 15.93 -19.20 23.74
N LEU A 23 17.06 -19.85 24.08
CA LEU A 23 18.00 -20.42 23.10
C LEU A 23 17.34 -21.36 22.09
N LYS A 24 16.35 -22.14 22.54
CA LYS A 24 15.63 -23.08 21.67
C LYS A 24 14.75 -22.34 20.67
N GLY A 25 13.99 -21.36 21.13
CA GLY A 25 13.15 -20.53 20.26
C GLY A 25 13.99 -19.67 19.32
N MET A 26 15.08 -19.07 19.81
CA MET A 26 16.03 -18.31 19.00
C MET A 26 16.62 -19.18 17.87
N SER A 27 17.05 -20.39 18.19
CA SER A 27 17.59 -21.34 17.19
C SER A 27 16.54 -21.67 16.11
N LYS A 28 15.27 -21.82 16.49
CA LYS A 28 14.19 -22.04 15.51
C LYS A 28 13.95 -20.79 14.66
N LEU A 29 13.98 -19.59 15.26
CA LEU A 29 13.81 -18.32 14.55
C LEU A 29 14.88 -18.16 13.46
N PHE A 30 16.14 -18.38 13.79
CA PHE A 30 17.25 -18.32 12.81
C PHE A 30 17.07 -19.31 11.66
N LYS A 31 16.58 -20.55 11.96
CA LYS A 31 16.33 -21.56 10.92
C LYS A 31 15.18 -21.20 9.98
N ARG A 32 14.30 -20.29 10.37
CA ARG A 32 13.21 -19.79 9.50
C ARG A 32 13.67 -18.78 8.46
N PHE A 33 14.86 -18.19 8.64
CA PHE A 33 15.36 -17.18 7.70
C PHE A 33 15.59 -17.76 6.31
N SER A 34 15.00 -17.16 5.30
CA SER A 34 15.03 -17.57 3.88
C SER A 34 14.60 -19.01 3.61
N PHE A 35 13.94 -19.67 4.57
CA PHE A 35 13.38 -21.01 4.40
C PHE A 35 11.93 -20.93 3.89
N PRO A 36 11.45 -21.88 3.06
CA PRO A 36 10.05 -21.91 2.62
C PRO A 36 9.06 -21.87 3.79
N GLY A 37 8.12 -20.94 3.76
CA GLY A 37 7.17 -20.69 4.85
C GLY A 37 7.76 -20.00 6.08
N GLY A 38 9.00 -19.53 6.00
CA GLY A 38 9.68 -18.77 7.04
C GLY A 38 9.76 -17.29 6.73
N ILE A 39 10.78 -16.64 7.29
CA ILE A 39 10.99 -15.19 7.20
C ILE A 39 11.83 -14.88 5.97
N GLY A 40 11.38 -13.96 5.11
CA GLY A 40 12.17 -13.43 4.01
C GLY A 40 13.26 -12.45 4.47
N SER A 41 14.18 -12.12 3.57
CA SER A 41 15.22 -11.10 3.81
C SER A 41 14.66 -9.68 3.89
N HIS A 42 13.48 -9.45 3.31
CA HIS A 42 12.73 -8.20 3.37
C HIS A 42 11.47 -8.36 4.22
N ALA A 43 10.74 -7.27 4.46
CA ALA A 43 9.47 -7.33 5.18
C ALA A 43 8.47 -8.21 4.44
N THR A 44 7.79 -9.09 5.18
CA THR A 44 6.81 -10.05 4.64
C THR A 44 5.62 -10.21 5.58
N ALA A 45 4.57 -10.85 5.10
CA ALA A 45 3.36 -11.09 5.89
C ALA A 45 3.59 -11.99 7.12
N GLN A 46 4.65 -12.80 7.15
CA GLN A 46 5.03 -13.63 8.29
C GLN A 46 5.55 -12.83 9.49
N THR A 47 5.86 -11.55 9.30
CA THR A 47 6.34 -10.69 10.40
C THR A 47 5.18 -9.95 11.04
N PRO A 48 4.87 -10.19 12.34
CA PRO A 48 3.83 -9.43 13.04
C PRO A 48 4.08 -7.92 12.97
N GLY A 49 3.02 -7.16 12.69
CA GLY A 49 3.08 -5.70 12.52
C GLY A 49 3.48 -5.21 11.13
N SER A 50 3.88 -6.09 10.21
CA SER A 50 4.20 -5.73 8.83
C SER A 50 2.93 -5.46 8.01
N LEU A 51 2.94 -4.38 7.22
CA LEU A 51 1.87 -3.98 6.29
C LEU A 51 2.33 -3.94 4.83
N HIS A 52 3.62 -4.08 4.60
CA HIS A 52 4.20 -3.92 3.27
C HIS A 52 5.20 -5.04 3.00
N GLU A 53 5.17 -5.59 1.80
CA GLU A 53 6.19 -6.47 1.28
C GLU A 53 7.36 -5.60 0.78
N GLY A 54 8.56 -5.87 1.20
CA GLY A 54 9.68 -4.95 0.99
C GLY A 54 10.63 -5.34 -0.15
N GLY A 55 10.25 -6.24 -1.04
CA GLY A 55 11.13 -6.75 -2.10
C GLY A 55 11.30 -5.79 -3.27
N GLU A 56 10.23 -5.20 -3.75
CA GLU A 56 10.25 -4.13 -4.74
C GLU A 56 10.45 -2.77 -4.06
N LEU A 57 11.21 -1.87 -4.69
CA LEU A 57 11.56 -0.58 -4.10
C LEU A 57 10.76 0.57 -4.73
N GLY A 58 10.34 1.50 -3.88
CA GLY A 58 9.70 2.75 -4.29
C GLY A 58 8.26 2.90 -3.83
N TYR A 59 7.67 1.90 -3.16
CA TYR A 59 6.25 1.86 -2.84
C TYR A 59 5.94 2.08 -1.36
N SER A 60 6.93 1.99 -0.47
CA SER A 60 6.73 2.04 0.98
C SER A 60 6.02 3.32 1.44
N LEU A 61 6.35 4.48 0.87
CA LEU A 61 5.75 5.75 1.28
C LEU A 61 4.29 5.86 0.80
N SER A 62 3.97 5.46 -0.43
CA SER A 62 2.58 5.46 -0.91
C SER A 62 1.70 4.49 -0.11
N HIS A 63 2.19 3.28 0.19
CA HIS A 63 1.49 2.35 1.09
C HIS A 63 1.30 2.93 2.50
N GLY A 64 2.33 3.56 3.06
CA GLY A 64 2.25 4.23 4.36
C GLY A 64 1.18 5.33 4.40
N ILE A 65 1.10 6.13 3.34
CA ILE A 65 0.05 7.16 3.20
C ILE A 65 -1.32 6.51 3.08
N GLY A 66 -1.48 5.50 2.23
CA GLY A 66 -2.75 4.76 2.11
C GLY A 66 -3.23 4.19 3.44
N ALA A 67 -2.31 3.66 4.24
CA ALA A 67 -2.61 3.05 5.54
C ALA A 67 -3.14 4.05 6.59
N ILE A 68 -2.80 5.33 6.49
CA ILE A 68 -3.25 6.34 7.46
C ILE A 68 -4.52 7.10 7.02
N LEU A 69 -4.95 6.97 5.77
CA LEU A 69 -6.18 7.59 5.30
C LEU A 69 -7.39 7.08 6.11
N ASP A 70 -8.25 7.98 6.55
CA ASP A 70 -9.38 7.69 7.44
C ASP A 70 -9.02 7.01 8.77
N ASN A 71 -7.74 7.09 9.18
CA ASN A 71 -7.23 6.63 10.47
C ASN A 71 -6.66 7.81 11.27
N PRO A 72 -7.51 8.76 11.72
CA PRO A 72 -7.08 10.08 12.19
C PRO A 72 -6.11 10.05 13.38
N ASP A 73 -6.12 8.99 14.18
CA ASP A 73 -5.27 8.89 15.38
C ASP A 73 -3.99 8.09 15.15
N GLN A 74 -3.75 7.64 13.91
CA GLN A 74 -2.59 6.84 13.58
C GLN A 74 -1.42 7.70 13.08
N VAL A 75 -0.22 7.27 13.45
CA VAL A 75 1.02 7.75 12.85
C VAL A 75 1.75 6.55 12.25
N GLY A 76 1.91 6.57 10.94
CA GLY A 76 2.67 5.57 10.20
C GLY A 76 4.15 5.94 10.16
N PHE A 77 5.01 5.09 10.73
CA PHE A 77 6.46 5.21 10.54
C PHE A 77 6.84 4.51 9.24
N VAL A 78 7.47 5.23 8.32
CA VAL A 78 7.89 4.70 7.02
C VAL A 78 9.38 4.92 6.85
N THR A 79 10.16 3.85 6.95
CA THR A 79 11.59 3.91 6.64
C THR A 79 11.78 3.79 5.14
N VAL A 80 12.38 4.81 4.54
CA VAL A 80 12.68 4.87 3.11
C VAL A 80 14.19 4.90 2.96
N GLY A 81 14.77 3.85 2.35
CA GLY A 81 16.18 3.83 2.02
C GLY A 81 16.53 4.91 0.99
N ASP A 82 17.72 5.46 1.05
CA ASP A 82 18.14 6.52 0.12
C ASP A 82 18.16 6.05 -1.35
N GLY A 83 18.46 4.79 -1.60
CA GLY A 83 18.34 4.19 -2.93
C GLY A 83 16.89 4.02 -3.38
N GLU A 84 15.97 3.68 -2.47
CA GLU A 84 14.53 3.65 -2.75
C GLU A 84 13.99 5.04 -3.03
N ALA A 85 14.40 6.03 -2.23
CA ALA A 85 13.95 7.42 -2.36
C ALA A 85 14.23 8.05 -3.72
N GLU A 86 15.18 7.50 -4.49
CA GLU A 86 15.55 7.93 -5.85
C GLU A 86 14.72 7.28 -6.96
N THR A 87 13.89 6.27 -6.65
CA THR A 87 13.05 5.61 -7.65
C THR A 87 11.93 6.54 -8.12
N GLY A 88 11.44 6.33 -9.36
CA GLY A 88 10.34 7.12 -9.91
C GLY A 88 9.09 7.12 -9.02
N PRO A 89 8.61 5.95 -8.56
CA PRO A 89 7.46 5.89 -7.66
C PRO A 89 7.67 6.65 -6.35
N ALA A 90 8.81 6.46 -5.66
CA ALA A 90 9.10 7.15 -4.41
C ALA A 90 9.21 8.67 -4.60
N MET A 91 9.83 9.13 -5.71
CA MET A 91 9.91 10.57 -6.04
C MET A 91 8.53 11.20 -6.19
N THR A 92 7.55 10.46 -6.70
CA THR A 92 6.16 10.90 -6.80
C THR A 92 5.49 10.86 -5.43
N ALA A 93 5.74 9.82 -4.63
CA ALA A 93 5.14 9.62 -3.31
C ALA A 93 5.45 10.74 -2.31
N TRP A 94 6.57 11.45 -2.44
CA TRP A 94 6.86 12.64 -1.64
C TRP A 94 5.83 13.76 -1.80
N HIS A 95 5.04 13.76 -2.88
CA HIS A 95 3.92 14.69 -3.06
C HIS A 95 2.65 14.31 -2.27
N GLY A 96 2.57 13.11 -1.74
CA GLY A 96 1.36 12.54 -1.13
C GLY A 96 0.78 13.34 0.04
N ILE A 97 1.60 14.14 0.77
CA ILE A 97 1.11 15.02 1.85
C ILE A 97 0.09 16.06 1.39
N LYS A 98 0.02 16.34 0.08
CA LYS A 98 -0.95 17.26 -0.50
C LYS A 98 -2.37 16.66 -0.52
N PHE A 99 -2.50 15.37 -0.22
CA PHE A 99 -3.76 14.64 -0.20
C PHE A 99 -4.15 14.15 1.21
N ILE A 100 -3.35 14.46 2.23
CA ILE A 100 -3.63 14.12 3.63
C ILE A 100 -4.36 15.28 4.30
N ASN A 101 -5.59 15.05 4.75
CA ASN A 101 -6.32 16.03 5.57
C ASN A 101 -6.04 15.75 7.07
N PRO A 102 -5.35 16.66 7.79
CA PRO A 102 -4.99 16.43 9.18
C PRO A 102 -6.18 16.32 10.13
N LYS A 103 -7.39 16.66 9.67
CA LYS A 103 -8.62 16.56 10.47
C LYS A 103 -9.20 15.14 10.44
N THR A 104 -9.16 14.47 9.30
CA THR A 104 -9.85 13.19 9.05
C THR A 104 -8.92 12.02 8.84
N ASP A 105 -7.68 12.31 8.44
CA ASP A 105 -6.66 11.31 8.17
C ASP A 105 -5.60 11.29 9.29
N GLY A 106 -4.82 10.22 9.37
CA GLY A 106 -3.65 10.12 10.23
C GLY A 106 -2.47 10.94 9.71
N ALA A 107 -1.29 10.57 10.11
CA ALA A 107 -0.04 11.16 9.65
C ALA A 107 0.98 10.10 9.27
N VAL A 108 1.87 10.40 8.34
CA VAL A 108 3.08 9.61 8.11
C VAL A 108 4.29 10.38 8.65
N LEU A 109 5.22 9.66 9.24
CA LEU A 109 6.54 10.15 9.61
C LEU A 109 7.57 9.36 8.78
N PRO A 110 7.96 9.86 7.62
CA PRO A 110 9.01 9.24 6.85
C PRO A 110 10.37 9.41 7.52
N ILE A 111 11.18 8.37 7.47
CA ILE A 111 12.55 8.35 7.92
C ILE A 111 13.41 7.99 6.70
N LEU A 112 14.07 8.99 6.12
CA LEU A 112 15.03 8.75 5.06
C LEU A 112 16.31 8.17 5.69
N ASP A 113 16.54 6.87 5.48
CA ASP A 113 17.79 6.21 5.86
C ASP A 113 18.87 6.55 4.82
N LEU A 114 19.56 7.66 5.07
CA LEU A 114 20.59 8.19 4.18
C LEU A 114 21.93 7.57 4.54
N ASN A 115 22.11 6.30 4.15
CA ASN A 115 23.33 5.55 4.41
C ASN A 115 24.41 5.73 3.32
N GLY A 116 24.08 6.39 2.23
CA GLY A 116 24.99 6.82 1.18
C GLY A 116 25.19 5.85 0.03
N TRP A 117 24.76 4.59 0.13
CA TRP A 117 25.09 3.55 -0.83
C TRP A 117 23.89 2.72 -1.27
N LYS A 118 23.78 2.50 -2.57
CA LYS A 118 22.95 1.48 -3.19
C LYS A 118 23.63 0.10 -3.11
N ILE A 119 23.40 -0.75 -4.07
CA ILE A 119 23.98 -2.10 -4.17
C ILE A 119 25.51 -2.02 -4.38
N SER A 120 25.97 -1.15 -5.29
CA SER A 120 27.37 -1.04 -5.68
C SER A 120 27.89 0.39 -5.84
N ASN A 121 26.99 1.38 -5.84
CA ASN A 121 27.33 2.78 -6.06
C ASN A 121 26.67 3.70 -5.03
N PRO A 122 27.27 4.87 -4.75
CA PRO A 122 26.64 5.90 -3.94
C PRO A 122 25.31 6.38 -4.52
N THR A 123 24.43 6.86 -3.66
CA THR A 123 23.15 7.46 -4.03
C THR A 123 23.33 8.90 -4.50
N ILE A 124 22.30 9.45 -5.17
CA ILE A 124 22.26 10.88 -5.52
C ILE A 124 22.17 11.71 -4.24
N PHE A 125 21.32 11.33 -3.29
CA PHE A 125 21.15 12.02 -2.02
C PHE A 125 22.45 12.09 -1.21
N SER A 126 23.30 11.06 -1.26
CA SER A 126 24.60 11.08 -0.58
C SER A 126 25.58 12.12 -1.13
N ARG A 127 25.35 12.58 -2.37
CA ARG A 127 26.16 13.61 -3.03
C ARG A 127 25.61 15.01 -2.85
N MET A 128 24.48 15.16 -2.15
CA MET A 128 23.88 16.44 -1.81
C MET A 128 24.32 16.90 -0.43
N SER A 129 24.53 18.22 -0.27
CA SER A 129 24.69 18.83 1.05
C SER A 129 23.37 18.82 1.82
N ASP A 130 23.42 18.92 3.14
CA ASP A 130 22.22 18.98 3.98
C ASP A 130 21.33 20.18 3.63
N GLU A 131 21.93 21.32 3.23
CA GLU A 131 21.19 22.47 2.73
C GLU A 131 20.41 22.15 1.43
N GLN A 132 21.01 21.38 0.51
CA GLN A 132 20.33 20.97 -0.72
C GLN A 132 19.18 19.99 -0.44
N ILE A 133 19.40 19.04 0.49
CA ILE A 133 18.36 18.09 0.92
C ILE A 133 17.22 18.83 1.63
N ALA A 134 17.55 19.78 2.53
CA ALA A 134 16.54 20.60 3.18
C ALA A 134 15.66 21.34 2.17
N LYS A 135 16.27 22.04 1.21
CA LYS A 135 15.55 22.76 0.15
C LYS A 135 14.68 21.83 -0.71
N PHE A 136 15.15 20.61 -0.97
CA PHE A 136 14.39 19.61 -1.72
C PHE A 136 13.09 19.25 -0.98
N PHE A 137 13.18 18.87 0.29
CA PHE A 137 12.00 18.49 1.07
C PHE A 137 11.09 19.67 1.41
N GLU A 138 11.65 20.83 1.72
CA GLU A 138 10.89 22.07 1.95
C GLU A 138 10.10 22.49 0.69
N GLY A 139 10.70 22.36 -0.49
CA GLY A 139 10.03 22.63 -1.78
C GLY A 139 8.84 21.70 -2.03
N LEU A 140 8.87 20.49 -1.50
CA LEU A 140 7.76 19.54 -1.55
C LEU A 140 6.70 19.81 -0.47
N GLY A 141 7.00 20.62 0.55
CA GLY A 141 6.10 20.97 1.65
C GLY A 141 6.37 20.22 2.96
N TRP A 142 7.45 19.45 3.03
CA TRP A 142 7.90 18.79 4.24
C TRP A 142 8.71 19.71 5.16
N SER A 143 8.84 19.34 6.44
CA SER A 143 9.71 19.97 7.43
C SER A 143 10.85 19.00 7.77
N PRO A 144 12.00 19.07 7.07
CA PRO A 144 13.11 18.14 7.30
C PRO A 144 13.77 18.35 8.66
N ARG A 145 14.08 17.25 9.32
CA ARG A 145 14.74 17.15 10.62
C ARG A 145 15.96 16.26 10.48
N PHE A 146 17.14 16.83 10.64
CA PHE A 146 18.38 16.07 10.50
C PHE A 146 18.77 15.40 11.81
N LEU A 147 19.02 14.11 11.73
CA LEU A 147 19.69 13.35 12.78
C LEU A 147 21.17 13.30 12.44
N GLU A 148 21.93 14.23 13.00
CA GLU A 148 23.35 14.37 12.78
C GLU A 148 24.15 13.29 13.48
N ASN A 149 25.26 12.88 12.86
CA ASN A 149 26.10 11.78 13.28
C ASN A 149 27.46 12.20 13.81
N ASP A 150 27.62 13.45 14.25
CA ASP A 150 28.90 14.00 14.77
C ASP A 150 29.53 13.12 15.87
N GLU A 151 28.67 12.36 16.56
CA GLU A 151 29.05 11.47 17.66
C GLU A 151 28.69 10.02 17.37
N ILE A 152 28.82 9.60 16.12
CA ILE A 152 28.40 8.27 15.65
C ILE A 152 29.05 7.11 16.42
N HIS A 153 30.21 7.32 16.98
CA HIS A 153 30.91 6.30 17.79
C HIS A 153 30.45 6.28 19.25
N ASP A 154 29.72 7.30 19.71
CA ASP A 154 29.00 7.28 20.98
C ASP A 154 27.53 6.89 20.75
N PHE A 155 27.29 5.60 20.69
CA PHE A 155 25.96 5.05 20.49
C PHE A 155 24.90 5.62 21.44
N MET A 156 25.28 5.80 22.72
CA MET A 156 24.33 6.30 23.71
C MET A 156 23.92 7.75 23.45
N THR A 157 24.90 8.61 23.12
CA THR A 157 24.59 10.00 22.77
C THR A 157 23.79 10.09 21.49
N TYR A 158 24.13 9.29 20.47
CA TYR A 158 23.36 9.23 19.23
C TYR A 158 21.92 8.80 19.49
N HIS A 159 21.67 7.73 20.24
CA HIS A 159 20.32 7.27 20.56
C HIS A 159 19.52 8.28 21.37
N LYS A 160 20.13 9.02 22.27
CA LYS A 160 19.46 10.12 23.00
C LYS A 160 19.05 11.27 22.06
N LYS A 161 19.90 11.63 21.10
CA LYS A 161 19.56 12.62 20.07
C LYS A 161 18.40 12.11 19.20
N ALA A 162 18.45 10.85 18.76
CA ALA A 162 17.40 10.23 17.99
C ALA A 162 16.05 10.24 18.75
N ALA A 163 16.03 9.75 19.98
CA ALA A 163 14.81 9.74 20.81
C ALA A 163 14.20 11.14 20.94
N LYS A 164 15.02 12.15 21.24
CA LYS A 164 14.54 13.54 21.33
C LYS A 164 13.95 14.04 20.00
N LEU A 165 14.59 13.72 18.88
CA LEU A 165 14.14 14.13 17.57
C LEU A 165 12.80 13.47 17.20
N PHE A 166 12.64 12.18 17.50
CA PHE A 166 11.39 11.45 17.31
C PHE A 166 10.26 12.02 18.18
N ASP A 167 10.53 12.29 19.46
CA ASP A 167 9.54 12.90 20.36
C ASP A 167 9.06 14.25 19.80
N GLN A 168 9.99 15.11 19.37
CA GLN A 168 9.66 16.40 18.75
C GLN A 168 8.83 16.25 17.48
N ALA A 169 9.17 15.30 16.59
CA ALA A 169 8.41 15.05 15.38
C ALA A 169 6.97 14.57 15.68
N ILE A 170 6.81 13.72 16.69
CA ILE A 170 5.48 13.24 17.13
C ILE A 170 4.68 14.38 17.77
N GLU A 171 5.32 15.24 18.57
CA GLU A 171 4.66 16.41 19.14
C GLU A 171 4.19 17.38 18.06
N ASP A 172 5.00 17.64 17.03
CA ASP A 172 4.61 18.47 15.89
C ASP A 172 3.42 17.87 15.14
N ILE A 173 3.42 16.56 14.87
CA ILE A 173 2.30 15.86 14.23
C ILE A 173 1.02 16.01 15.08
N LYS A 174 1.10 15.75 16.38
CA LYS A 174 -0.05 15.90 17.30
C LYS A 174 -0.56 17.34 17.34
N GLN A 175 0.34 18.32 17.30
CA GLN A 175 -0.05 19.73 17.27
C GLN A 175 -0.76 20.10 15.96
N ILE A 176 -0.27 19.61 14.81
CA ILE A 176 -0.93 19.78 13.50
C ILE A 176 -2.35 19.20 13.54
N GLN A 177 -2.49 17.96 14.02
CA GLN A 177 -3.79 17.29 14.12
C GLN A 177 -4.74 18.01 15.07
N LYS A 178 -4.26 18.44 16.23
CA LYS A 178 -5.03 19.24 17.20
C LYS A 178 -5.50 20.55 16.59
N ASP A 179 -4.63 21.29 15.94
CA ASP A 179 -4.95 22.56 15.28
C ASP A 179 -6.03 22.36 14.20
N ALA A 180 -5.95 21.28 13.44
CA ALA A 180 -6.94 20.97 12.40
C ALA A 180 -8.32 20.64 12.99
N ARG A 181 -8.37 19.88 14.09
CA ARG A 181 -9.62 19.36 14.69
C ARG A 181 -10.29 20.35 15.62
N GLU A 182 -9.52 20.99 16.49
CA GLU A 182 -10.06 21.91 17.51
C GLU A 182 -10.18 23.35 17.00
N ASN A 183 -9.24 23.80 16.16
CA ASN A 183 -9.15 25.18 15.69
C ASN A 183 -9.59 25.37 14.24
N ASN A 184 -10.01 24.30 13.54
CA ASN A 184 -10.33 24.30 12.11
C ASN A 184 -9.22 24.87 11.20
N LYS A 185 -7.96 24.85 11.66
CA LYS A 185 -6.81 25.25 10.87
C LYS A 185 -6.66 24.28 9.66
N TYR A 186 -6.12 24.75 8.58
CA TYR A 186 -5.92 24.00 7.33
C TYR A 186 -7.20 23.73 6.50
N GLN A 187 -8.38 24.17 6.94
CA GLN A 187 -9.62 24.01 6.15
C GLN A 187 -9.65 24.90 4.89
N ASP A 188 -8.74 25.87 4.81
CA ASP A 188 -8.50 26.68 3.61
C ASP A 188 -7.63 25.97 2.55
N GLY A 189 -7.21 24.72 2.82
CA GLY A 189 -6.32 23.96 1.97
C GLY A 189 -4.83 24.20 2.21
N THR A 190 -4.46 24.91 3.28
CA THR A 190 -3.04 25.04 3.66
C THR A 190 -2.47 23.66 3.97
N ILE A 191 -1.37 23.30 3.33
CA ILE A 191 -0.64 22.07 3.62
C ILE A 191 0.13 22.28 4.92
N PRO A 192 -0.04 21.41 5.95
CA PRO A 192 0.81 21.45 7.12
C PRO A 192 2.26 21.10 6.78
N ALA A 193 3.20 21.69 7.49
CA ALA A 193 4.61 21.33 7.38
C ALA A 193 4.88 20.01 8.14
N TRP A 194 4.50 18.88 7.55
CA TRP A 194 4.69 17.56 8.12
C TRP A 194 6.19 17.25 8.29
N PRO A 195 6.62 16.69 9.43
CA PRO A 195 8.02 16.36 9.64
C PRO A 195 8.47 15.19 8.75
N VAL A 196 9.71 15.23 8.30
CA VAL A 196 10.46 14.10 7.73
C VAL A 196 11.82 14.04 8.43
N ILE A 197 12.23 12.86 8.85
CA ILE A 197 13.54 12.65 9.50
C ILE A 197 14.56 12.23 8.45
N ILE A 198 15.68 12.92 8.42
CA ILE A 198 16.84 12.58 7.58
C ILE A 198 17.89 11.97 8.48
N ALA A 199 18.02 10.65 8.48
CA ALA A 199 18.98 9.91 9.31
C ALA A 199 20.22 9.61 8.48
N ARG A 200 21.27 10.41 8.65
CA ARG A 200 22.54 10.23 7.94
C ARG A 200 23.46 9.33 8.75
N LEU A 201 23.60 8.09 8.32
CA LEU A 201 24.41 7.04 8.95
C LEU A 201 25.31 6.37 7.91
N PRO A 202 26.53 5.91 8.24
CA PRO A 202 27.30 5.11 7.31
C PRO A 202 26.65 3.75 7.09
N LYS A 203 26.60 3.28 5.86
CA LYS A 203 26.11 1.93 5.56
C LYS A 203 26.92 0.89 6.33
N GLY A 204 26.24 -0.07 6.97
CA GLY A 204 26.88 -1.08 7.81
C GLY A 204 27.28 -0.60 9.19
N TRP A 205 26.76 0.54 9.65
CA TRP A 205 27.04 1.08 10.98
C TRP A 205 26.78 0.06 12.09
N GLY A 206 27.78 -0.12 12.96
CA GLY A 206 27.73 -1.12 14.03
C GLY A 206 28.16 -2.52 13.60
N GLY A 207 28.45 -2.73 12.31
CA GLY A 207 29.02 -3.96 11.78
C GLY A 207 30.55 -3.95 11.74
N PRO A 208 31.18 -4.96 11.10
CA PRO A 208 32.60 -5.01 10.85
C PRO A 208 33.08 -3.78 10.06
N LYS A 209 34.22 -3.21 10.43
CA LYS A 209 34.75 -2.04 9.74
C LYS A 209 35.55 -2.38 8.49
N PHE A 210 36.22 -3.54 8.49
CA PHE A 210 37.07 -4.02 7.40
C PHE A 210 36.84 -5.52 7.17
N ASP A 211 37.07 -5.98 5.96
CA ASP A 211 37.18 -7.40 5.64
C ASP A 211 38.57 -7.95 5.99
N GLU A 212 38.82 -9.25 5.75
CA GLU A 212 40.12 -9.92 6.01
C GLU A 212 41.29 -9.31 5.25
N ASP A 213 41.04 -8.75 4.07
CA ASP A 213 42.03 -8.09 3.23
C ASP A 213 42.29 -6.61 3.63
N GLY A 214 41.59 -6.12 4.64
CA GLY A 214 41.66 -4.73 5.11
C GLY A 214 40.88 -3.73 4.25
N ASN A 215 39.97 -4.18 3.36
CA ASN A 215 39.10 -3.29 2.62
C ASN A 215 37.96 -2.80 3.50
N PRO A 216 37.53 -1.52 3.37
CA PRO A 216 36.45 -0.99 4.18
C PRO A 216 35.10 -1.66 3.87
N ILE A 217 34.42 -2.15 4.89
CA ILE A 217 33.04 -2.64 4.86
C ILE A 217 32.12 -1.49 5.26
N GLU A 218 32.29 -0.95 6.47
CA GLU A 218 31.50 0.22 6.92
C GLU A 218 31.68 1.38 5.95
N ASN A 219 30.60 2.09 5.66
CA ASN A 219 30.53 3.20 4.71
C ASN A 219 30.98 2.81 3.28
N SER A 220 30.68 1.60 2.87
CA SER A 220 30.95 1.11 1.51
C SER A 220 29.84 0.21 0.98
N PHE A 221 29.90 -0.11 -0.31
CA PHE A 221 28.97 -1.06 -0.94
C PHE A 221 29.10 -2.48 -0.37
N ARG A 222 30.27 -2.85 0.22
CA ARG A 222 30.51 -4.18 0.81
C ARG A 222 29.58 -4.49 1.97
N ALA A 223 29.05 -3.47 2.65
CA ALA A 223 28.04 -3.65 3.69
C ALA A 223 26.63 -3.96 3.16
N HIS A 224 26.44 -4.08 1.83
CA HIS A 224 25.11 -4.28 1.25
C HIS A 224 24.54 -5.69 1.49
N GLN A 225 25.38 -6.71 1.45
CA GLN A 225 24.95 -8.11 1.58
C GLN A 225 25.50 -8.72 2.88
N VAL A 226 26.32 -9.76 2.74
CA VAL A 226 26.98 -10.41 3.87
C VAL A 226 28.32 -9.72 4.09
N PRO A 227 28.51 -9.03 5.22
CA PRO A 227 29.73 -8.25 5.44
C PRO A 227 30.97 -9.13 5.64
N LEU A 228 30.81 -10.35 6.13
CA LEU A 228 31.85 -11.36 6.26
C LEU A 228 31.40 -12.63 5.57
N ASN A 229 32.30 -13.25 4.79
CA ASN A 229 31.99 -14.46 4.03
C ASN A 229 32.22 -15.75 4.87
N PHE A 230 31.64 -15.77 6.07
CA PHE A 230 31.79 -16.90 6.97
C PHE A 230 30.99 -18.12 6.48
N SER A 231 31.69 -19.22 6.20
CA SER A 231 31.12 -20.50 5.84
C SER A 231 32.02 -21.66 6.30
N ALA A 232 31.57 -22.91 6.10
CA ALA A 232 32.41 -24.07 6.38
C ALA A 232 33.71 -24.10 5.54
N GLU A 233 33.73 -23.39 4.42
CA GLU A 233 34.87 -23.28 3.51
C GLU A 233 35.76 -22.06 3.81
N HIS A 234 35.23 -21.09 4.59
CA HIS A 234 35.88 -19.83 4.97
C HIS A 234 35.85 -19.64 6.49
N MET A 235 36.54 -20.55 7.20
CA MET A 235 36.64 -20.55 8.67
C MET A 235 37.63 -19.49 9.21
N GLU A 236 38.44 -18.92 8.34
CA GLU A 236 39.40 -17.86 8.69
C GLU A 236 38.72 -16.59 9.21
N GLU A 237 37.51 -16.29 8.77
CA GLU A 237 36.74 -15.12 9.23
C GLU A 237 36.01 -15.36 10.57
N LEU A 238 36.00 -16.60 11.10
CA LEU A 238 35.30 -16.92 12.34
C LEU A 238 35.73 -16.03 13.54
N PRO A 239 37.01 -15.78 13.79
CA PRO A 239 37.42 -14.92 14.91
C PRO A 239 36.87 -13.49 14.80
N GLN A 240 36.84 -12.92 13.60
CA GLN A 240 36.32 -11.57 13.36
C GLN A 240 34.77 -11.56 13.51
N PHE A 241 34.10 -12.61 13.06
CA PHE A 241 32.67 -12.78 13.25
C PHE A 241 32.32 -12.90 14.75
N GLU A 242 33.08 -13.69 15.50
CA GLU A 242 32.92 -13.84 16.94
C GLU A 242 33.15 -12.52 17.70
N GLU A 243 34.22 -11.77 17.35
CA GLU A 243 34.48 -10.43 17.90
C GLU A 243 33.28 -9.49 17.61
N TRP A 244 32.76 -9.48 16.38
CA TRP A 244 31.63 -8.67 16.03
C TRP A 244 30.38 -9.03 16.85
N MET A 245 30.03 -10.32 16.96
CA MET A 245 28.86 -10.75 17.74
C MET A 245 29.04 -10.40 19.24
N ASN A 246 30.23 -10.59 19.81
CA ASN A 246 30.52 -10.26 21.19
C ASN A 246 30.53 -8.75 21.44
N SER A 247 30.77 -7.92 20.43
CA SER A 247 30.74 -6.45 20.58
C SER A 247 29.35 -5.93 21.00
N TYR A 248 28.27 -6.68 20.73
CA TYR A 248 26.93 -6.37 21.21
C TYR A 248 26.67 -6.73 22.67
N LYS A 249 27.62 -7.39 23.33
CA LYS A 249 27.57 -7.80 24.75
C LYS A 249 26.28 -8.54 25.09
N PRO A 250 26.02 -9.67 24.45
CA PRO A 250 24.80 -10.44 24.67
C PRO A 250 24.59 -10.84 26.13
N GLU A 251 25.67 -11.02 26.90
CA GLU A 251 25.62 -11.32 28.32
C GLU A 251 25.04 -10.18 29.19
N GLU A 252 24.99 -8.95 28.70
CA GLU A 252 24.31 -7.84 29.38
C GLU A 252 22.79 -7.88 29.13
N LEU A 253 22.34 -8.53 28.05
CA LEU A 253 20.93 -8.55 27.60
C LEU A 253 20.19 -9.84 27.94
N PHE A 254 20.90 -10.97 27.90
CA PHE A 254 20.31 -12.30 28.03
C PHE A 254 20.86 -13.06 29.25
N ASN A 255 20.03 -13.96 29.78
CA ASN A 255 20.43 -14.98 30.73
C ASN A 255 21.13 -16.15 30.01
N GLU A 256 21.76 -17.06 30.75
CA GLU A 256 22.45 -18.23 30.19
C GLU A 256 21.56 -19.17 29.38
N ASP A 257 20.24 -19.20 29.66
CA ASP A 257 19.25 -19.96 28.92
C ASP A 257 18.74 -19.25 27.65
N GLY A 258 19.28 -18.04 27.37
CA GLY A 258 18.90 -17.19 26.23
C GLY A 258 17.61 -16.39 26.44
N SER A 259 16.99 -16.47 27.61
CA SER A 259 15.88 -15.60 27.95
C SER A 259 16.34 -14.16 28.18
N LEU A 260 15.48 -13.19 27.88
CA LEU A 260 15.76 -11.78 28.18
C LEU A 260 15.88 -11.57 29.70
N LYS A 261 16.84 -10.79 30.14
CA LYS A 261 16.88 -10.35 31.54
C LYS A 261 15.63 -9.54 31.87
N ALA A 262 15.18 -9.62 33.10
CA ALA A 262 13.94 -9.00 33.55
C ALA A 262 13.92 -7.48 33.34
N GLU A 263 15.04 -6.80 33.60
CA GLU A 263 15.21 -5.36 33.35
C GLU A 263 15.12 -4.99 31.88
N ILE A 264 15.60 -5.83 30.97
CA ILE A 264 15.48 -5.63 29.51
C ILE A 264 14.05 -5.85 29.05
N SER A 265 13.44 -6.96 29.48
CA SER A 265 12.02 -7.25 29.15
C SER A 265 11.05 -6.19 29.70
N ALA A 266 11.40 -5.49 30.78
CA ALA A 266 10.58 -4.42 31.36
C ALA A 266 10.55 -3.15 30.52
N ILE A 267 11.55 -2.92 29.65
CA ILE A 267 11.63 -1.75 28.75
C ILE A 267 10.62 -1.90 27.61
N ALA A 268 10.38 -3.12 27.15
CA ALA A 268 9.46 -3.39 26.04
C ALA A 268 8.03 -2.94 26.35
N PRO A 269 7.32 -2.30 25.39
CA PRO A 269 5.92 -1.96 25.55
C PRO A 269 5.09 -3.23 25.77
N LYS A 270 3.94 -3.10 26.44
CA LYS A 270 3.07 -4.22 26.79
C LYS A 270 1.69 -4.08 26.15
N GLY A 271 1.08 -5.23 25.82
CA GLY A 271 -0.28 -5.33 25.28
C GLY A 271 -0.43 -4.52 23.98
N SER A 272 -1.50 -3.75 23.88
CA SER A 272 -1.82 -2.94 22.68
C SER A 272 -0.86 -1.79 22.37
N LYS A 273 0.11 -1.52 23.24
CA LYS A 273 1.16 -0.52 22.98
C LYS A 273 2.28 -1.04 22.09
N ARG A 274 2.34 -2.33 21.81
CA ARG A 274 3.30 -2.93 20.88
C ARG A 274 2.87 -2.66 19.45
N MET A 275 3.80 -2.34 18.55
CA MET A 275 3.48 -2.07 17.14
C MET A 275 2.83 -3.27 16.47
N ALA A 276 3.34 -4.48 16.72
CA ALA A 276 2.80 -5.71 16.15
C ALA A 276 1.39 -6.06 16.65
N ALA A 277 0.98 -5.57 17.82
CA ALA A 277 -0.37 -5.75 18.37
C ALA A 277 -1.37 -4.68 17.88
N ASN A 278 -0.97 -3.74 17.01
CA ASN A 278 -1.88 -2.78 16.43
C ASN A 278 -2.79 -3.47 15.39
N PRO A 279 -4.12 -3.48 15.59
CA PRO A 279 -5.04 -4.16 14.68
C PRO A 279 -5.02 -3.58 13.25
N LEU A 280 -4.58 -2.33 13.05
CA LEU A 280 -4.39 -1.77 11.72
C LEU A 280 -3.36 -2.57 10.89
N ALA A 281 -2.35 -3.12 11.55
CA ALA A 281 -1.38 -3.99 10.91
C ALA A 281 -1.92 -5.41 10.57
N ASN A 282 -3.18 -5.70 10.92
CA ASN A 282 -3.82 -6.99 10.65
C ASN A 282 -5.29 -6.81 10.22
N ALA A 283 -5.48 -6.17 9.08
CA ALA A 283 -6.76 -5.90 8.42
C ALA A 283 -7.68 -4.89 9.16
N GLY A 284 -7.13 -4.05 10.07
CA GLY A 284 -7.86 -2.95 10.68
C GLY A 284 -8.72 -3.32 11.89
N VAL A 285 -9.23 -2.27 12.56
CA VAL A 285 -10.13 -2.40 13.71
C VAL A 285 -11.55 -2.79 13.27
N ASP A 286 -12.02 -2.20 12.17
CA ASP A 286 -13.31 -2.50 11.55
C ASP A 286 -13.06 -3.07 10.15
N ASN A 287 -13.19 -4.38 10.07
CA ASN A 287 -13.05 -5.15 8.85
C ASN A 287 -14.42 -5.73 8.41
N SER A 288 -15.52 -5.06 8.74
CA SER A 288 -16.87 -5.44 8.29
C SER A 288 -17.10 -5.11 6.81
N ASP A 289 -18.15 -5.65 6.22
CA ASP A 289 -18.52 -5.31 4.85
C ASP A 289 -19.02 -3.87 4.75
N LEU A 290 -18.88 -3.28 3.56
CA LEU A 290 -19.47 -1.99 3.25
C LEU A 290 -21.00 -2.07 3.27
N LYS A 291 -21.66 -0.97 3.61
CA LYS A 291 -23.08 -0.78 3.37
C LYS A 291 -23.27 -0.45 1.89
N LEU A 292 -23.85 -1.35 1.13
CA LEU A 292 -24.13 -1.12 -0.27
C LEU A 292 -25.57 -0.66 -0.47
N PRO A 293 -25.83 0.31 -1.36
CA PRO A 293 -27.18 0.54 -1.84
C PRO A 293 -27.61 -0.66 -2.72
N ASP A 294 -28.90 -0.86 -2.92
CA ASP A 294 -29.36 -1.84 -3.91
C ASP A 294 -28.92 -1.40 -5.30
N TRP A 295 -27.99 -2.15 -5.89
CA TRP A 295 -27.42 -1.81 -7.19
C TRP A 295 -28.46 -1.84 -8.31
N LYS A 296 -29.56 -2.59 -8.13
CA LYS A 296 -30.66 -2.67 -9.11
C LYS A 296 -31.40 -1.34 -9.29
N GLU A 297 -31.36 -0.46 -8.28
CA GLU A 297 -31.88 0.91 -8.39
C GLU A 297 -31.10 1.77 -9.40
N TYR A 298 -29.89 1.35 -9.76
CA TYR A 298 -29.02 2.02 -10.74
C TYR A 298 -29.01 1.32 -12.11
N SER A 299 -29.84 0.28 -12.28
CA SER A 299 -29.89 -0.52 -13.50
C SER A 299 -30.24 0.29 -14.75
N THR A 300 -29.75 -0.18 -15.89
CA THR A 300 -29.93 0.50 -17.19
C THR A 300 -31.37 0.44 -17.73
N GLY A 301 -32.23 -0.36 -17.12
CA GLY A 301 -33.63 -0.51 -17.55
C GLY A 301 -33.81 -1.43 -18.75
N VAL A 302 -32.90 -2.36 -18.97
CA VAL A 302 -33.05 -3.42 -19.99
C VAL A 302 -34.19 -4.35 -19.62
N THR A 303 -35.02 -4.63 -20.61
CA THR A 303 -36.08 -5.65 -20.58
C THR A 303 -35.90 -6.63 -21.74
N PRO A 304 -36.55 -7.80 -21.74
CA PRO A 304 -36.50 -8.72 -22.88
C PRO A 304 -36.85 -8.09 -24.24
N GLU A 305 -37.71 -7.05 -24.24
CA GLU A 305 -38.22 -6.41 -25.45
C GLU A 305 -37.26 -5.34 -26.01
N ASN A 306 -36.41 -4.71 -25.15
CA ASN A 306 -35.52 -3.63 -25.58
C ASN A 306 -34.04 -4.01 -25.56
N ARG A 307 -33.69 -5.27 -25.21
CA ARG A 307 -32.29 -5.73 -25.20
C ARG A 307 -31.66 -5.60 -26.59
N GLY A 308 -30.36 -5.31 -26.59
CA GLY A 308 -29.59 -5.11 -27.82
C GLY A 308 -29.85 -3.78 -28.50
N THR A 309 -30.53 -2.85 -27.84
CA THR A 309 -30.76 -1.48 -28.32
C THR A 309 -30.05 -0.45 -27.44
N GLU A 310 -29.98 0.77 -27.95
CA GLU A 310 -29.54 1.90 -27.11
C GLU A 310 -30.69 2.33 -26.18
N MET A 311 -30.35 2.61 -24.94
CA MET A 311 -31.30 3.16 -23.97
C MET A 311 -31.66 4.61 -24.32
N LYS A 312 -32.86 5.03 -23.99
CA LYS A 312 -33.35 6.40 -24.23
C LYS A 312 -32.51 7.46 -23.52
N ASP A 313 -32.08 7.17 -22.31
CA ASP A 313 -31.05 7.99 -21.63
C ASP A 313 -29.69 7.56 -22.14
N ALA A 314 -29.04 8.44 -22.90
CA ALA A 314 -27.71 8.20 -23.48
C ALA A 314 -26.65 7.84 -22.41
N ASN A 315 -26.80 8.33 -21.18
CA ASN A 315 -25.90 8.00 -20.08
C ASN A 315 -25.97 6.51 -19.70
N MET A 316 -27.11 5.87 -19.89
CA MET A 316 -27.28 4.44 -19.58
C MET A 316 -26.64 3.51 -20.62
N ASN A 317 -26.14 4.06 -21.72
CA ASN A 317 -25.34 3.33 -22.71
C ASN A 317 -23.85 3.32 -22.39
N MET A 318 -23.42 4.08 -21.40
CA MET A 318 -22.04 4.12 -20.93
C MET A 318 -21.93 3.42 -19.57
N ASP A 319 -21.38 2.21 -19.56
CA ASP A 319 -21.32 1.37 -18.36
C ASP A 319 -20.66 2.08 -17.18
N MET A 320 -19.56 2.81 -17.42
CA MET A 320 -18.86 3.54 -16.37
C MET A 320 -19.70 4.69 -15.77
N VAL A 321 -20.60 5.31 -16.55
CA VAL A 321 -21.53 6.32 -15.99
C VAL A 321 -22.58 5.64 -15.08
N THR A 322 -23.04 4.48 -15.47
CA THR A 322 -23.95 3.66 -14.65
C THR A 322 -23.29 3.27 -13.34
N LEU A 323 -22.07 2.73 -13.40
CA LEU A 323 -21.25 2.43 -12.23
C LEU A 323 -21.02 3.67 -11.35
N SER A 324 -20.75 4.82 -11.94
CA SER A 324 -20.49 6.07 -11.22
C SER A 324 -21.64 6.46 -10.28
N GLY A 325 -22.88 6.27 -10.71
CA GLY A 325 -24.08 6.48 -9.89
C GLY A 325 -24.11 5.58 -8.65
N PHE A 326 -23.86 4.30 -8.84
CA PHE A 326 -23.80 3.30 -7.76
C PHE A 326 -22.69 3.62 -6.76
N LEU A 327 -21.46 3.89 -7.24
CA LEU A 327 -20.33 4.24 -6.38
C LEU A 327 -20.56 5.54 -5.60
N ALA A 328 -21.28 6.50 -6.15
CA ALA A 328 -21.71 7.70 -5.42
C ALA A 328 -22.60 7.35 -4.22
N GLY A 329 -23.51 6.38 -4.40
CA GLY A 329 -24.33 5.81 -3.33
C GLY A 329 -23.47 5.10 -2.26
N VAL A 330 -22.50 4.29 -2.70
CA VAL A 330 -21.55 3.61 -1.80
C VAL A 330 -20.75 4.62 -0.98
N ALA A 331 -20.19 5.67 -1.59
CA ALA A 331 -19.42 6.71 -0.91
C ALA A 331 -20.26 7.43 0.15
N LYS A 332 -21.54 7.73 -0.17
CA LYS A 332 -22.48 8.37 0.77
C LYS A 332 -22.75 7.50 2.00
N LEU A 333 -22.91 6.19 1.83
CA LEU A 333 -23.21 5.25 2.91
C LEU A 333 -21.98 4.91 3.77
N ASN A 334 -20.77 5.13 3.24
CA ASN A 334 -19.51 4.76 3.88
C ASN A 334 -18.51 5.93 3.92
N PRO A 335 -18.82 7.03 4.63
CA PRO A 335 -18.04 8.27 4.57
C PRO A 335 -16.63 8.18 5.16
N THR A 336 -16.29 7.09 5.86
CA THR A 336 -14.96 6.86 6.48
C THR A 336 -14.33 5.53 6.09
N ARG A 337 -14.96 4.78 5.17
CA ARG A 337 -14.52 3.42 4.85
C ARG A 337 -14.41 3.10 3.37
N PHE A 338 -14.87 4.01 2.50
CA PHE A 338 -14.75 3.85 1.06
C PHE A 338 -14.07 5.08 0.46
N ARG A 339 -13.09 4.86 -0.41
CA ARG A 339 -12.47 5.89 -1.26
C ARG A 339 -12.33 5.40 -2.70
N PHE A 340 -12.37 6.36 -3.60
CA PHE A 340 -12.02 6.15 -4.99
C PHE A 340 -10.69 6.82 -5.29
N PHE A 341 -9.82 6.13 -6.02
CA PHE A 341 -8.49 6.58 -6.39
C PHE A 341 -8.34 6.65 -7.91
N GLY A 342 -7.65 7.66 -8.40
CA GLY A 342 -7.36 7.84 -9.82
C GLY A 342 -6.23 8.83 -10.06
N PRO A 343 -5.50 8.69 -11.19
CA PRO A 343 -4.41 9.59 -11.57
C PRO A 343 -4.93 10.70 -12.49
N ASP A 344 -5.81 11.59 -12.00
CA ASP A 344 -6.51 12.65 -12.74
C ASP A 344 -7.43 12.12 -13.89
N GLU A 345 -7.90 10.88 -13.74
CA GLU A 345 -8.68 10.19 -14.78
C GLU A 345 -10.15 9.97 -14.41
N THR A 346 -10.61 10.40 -13.24
CA THR A 346 -11.99 10.14 -12.78
C THR A 346 -13.04 10.67 -13.77
N MET A 347 -12.85 11.89 -14.28
CA MET A 347 -13.78 12.48 -15.26
C MET A 347 -13.71 11.80 -16.62
N SER A 348 -12.51 11.54 -17.13
CA SER A 348 -12.29 10.92 -18.44
C SER A 348 -12.71 9.43 -18.44
N ASN A 349 -12.68 8.78 -17.30
CA ASN A 349 -13.22 7.44 -17.09
C ASN A 349 -14.75 7.40 -16.89
N ARG A 350 -15.45 8.53 -17.15
CA ARG A 350 -16.91 8.66 -17.06
C ARG A 350 -17.48 8.47 -15.64
N LEU A 351 -16.69 8.72 -14.61
CA LEU A 351 -17.10 8.56 -13.21
C LEU A 351 -17.60 9.87 -12.56
N TRP A 352 -18.07 10.82 -13.36
CA TRP A 352 -18.44 12.17 -12.88
C TRP A 352 -19.58 12.21 -11.86
N LYS A 353 -20.51 11.23 -11.83
CA LYS A 353 -21.58 11.19 -10.84
C LYS A 353 -21.08 10.98 -9.41
N LEU A 354 -19.86 10.49 -9.23
CA LEU A 354 -19.20 10.47 -7.92
C LEU A 354 -19.12 11.88 -7.31
N PHE A 355 -18.82 12.87 -8.13
CA PHE A 355 -18.71 14.26 -7.70
C PHE A 355 -20.05 14.90 -7.28
N ASP A 356 -21.20 14.29 -7.58
CA ASP A 356 -22.50 14.73 -7.08
C ASP A 356 -22.64 14.55 -5.55
N LYS A 357 -21.81 13.69 -4.95
CA LYS A 357 -21.90 13.33 -3.52
C LYS A 357 -20.68 13.69 -2.72
N THR A 358 -19.53 13.86 -3.34
CA THR A 358 -18.27 14.10 -2.65
C THR A 358 -17.30 14.88 -3.53
N PRO A 359 -16.57 15.85 -2.99
CA PRO A 359 -15.51 16.53 -3.73
C PRO A 359 -14.28 15.64 -3.89
N ARG A 360 -13.34 16.14 -4.69
CA ARG A 360 -11.97 15.67 -4.80
C ARG A 360 -11.18 16.17 -3.59
N GLN A 361 -10.58 15.25 -2.81
CA GLN A 361 -9.74 15.61 -1.67
C GLN A 361 -8.38 16.09 -2.15
N TRP A 362 -8.06 17.34 -1.84
CA TRP A 362 -6.76 17.93 -2.14
C TRP A 362 -6.51 19.13 -1.22
N MET A 363 -5.37 19.15 -0.56
CA MET A 363 -4.90 20.28 0.24
C MET A 363 -4.23 21.31 -0.67
N SER A 364 -4.96 22.36 -1.05
CA SER A 364 -4.43 23.46 -1.86
C SER A 364 -5.12 24.79 -1.54
N LYS A 365 -4.32 25.80 -1.22
CA LYS A 365 -4.78 27.20 -1.13
C LYS A 365 -4.95 27.85 -2.48
N ILE A 366 -4.14 27.45 -3.43
CA ILE A 366 -4.16 28.01 -4.78
C ILE A 366 -5.26 27.30 -5.56
N LYS A 367 -6.24 28.07 -5.99
CA LYS A 367 -7.35 27.57 -6.80
C LYS A 367 -7.36 28.29 -8.13
N PHE A 368 -7.60 27.55 -9.21
CA PHE A 368 -7.74 28.08 -10.55
C PHE A 368 -9.22 28.27 -10.91
N PRO A 369 -9.57 29.15 -11.88
CA PRO A 369 -10.98 29.43 -12.22
C PRO A 369 -11.81 28.19 -12.58
N ASN A 370 -11.18 27.16 -13.14
CA ASN A 370 -11.82 25.91 -13.53
C ASN A 370 -11.48 24.73 -12.60
N ASP A 371 -10.90 25.01 -11.45
CA ASP A 371 -10.56 24.01 -10.43
C ASP A 371 -11.82 23.64 -9.65
N ALA A 372 -12.68 22.89 -10.31
CA ALA A 372 -13.98 22.49 -9.78
C ALA A 372 -13.85 21.30 -8.82
N LEU A 373 -14.74 21.29 -7.81
CA LEU A 373 -14.94 20.15 -6.93
C LEU A 373 -13.75 19.78 -6.04
N LEU A 374 -12.79 20.69 -5.87
CA LEU A 374 -11.62 20.52 -5.02
C LEU A 374 -11.90 21.03 -3.60
N ALA A 375 -11.67 20.20 -2.60
CA ALA A 375 -11.80 20.54 -1.19
C ALA A 375 -10.77 19.79 -0.33
N PRO A 376 -10.49 20.26 0.89
CA PRO A 376 -9.66 19.50 1.84
C PRO A 376 -10.28 18.15 2.23
N GLU A 377 -11.60 18.03 2.19
CA GLU A 377 -12.34 16.81 2.52
C GLU A 377 -12.95 16.21 1.26
N GLY A 378 -12.93 14.89 1.14
CA GLY A 378 -13.56 14.17 0.03
C GLY A 378 -13.34 12.68 0.08
N ARG A 379 -14.04 11.95 -0.79
CA ARG A 379 -13.90 10.49 -0.91
C ARG A 379 -13.22 10.07 -2.20
N ILE A 380 -12.82 11.04 -3.02
CA ILE A 380 -12.10 10.82 -4.26
C ILE A 380 -10.72 11.43 -4.10
N ILE A 381 -9.69 10.62 -4.30
CA ILE A 381 -8.32 11.11 -4.46
C ILE A 381 -7.97 10.91 -5.93
N ASP A 382 -8.10 11.99 -6.69
CA ASP A 382 -7.80 12.06 -8.11
C ASP A 382 -6.51 12.89 -8.24
N SER A 383 -5.38 12.18 -8.20
CA SER A 383 -4.06 12.74 -7.93
C SER A 383 -3.38 13.30 -9.18
N GLN A 384 -2.08 13.57 -9.08
CA GLN A 384 -1.23 13.76 -10.25
C GLN A 384 -1.20 12.48 -11.11
N LEU A 385 -0.75 12.60 -12.36
CA LEU A 385 -0.63 11.49 -13.31
C LEU A 385 0.41 10.46 -12.84
N SER A 386 0.01 9.67 -11.84
CA SER A 386 0.82 8.60 -11.27
C SER A 386 -0.06 7.44 -10.80
N GLU A 387 -0.12 6.42 -11.60
CA GLU A 387 -0.80 5.15 -11.28
C GLU A 387 -0.17 4.49 -10.05
N HIS A 388 1.16 4.58 -9.91
CA HIS A 388 1.88 4.06 -8.73
C HIS A 388 1.39 4.68 -7.42
N GLU A 389 1.11 5.99 -7.42
CA GLU A 389 0.62 6.67 -6.23
C GLU A 389 -0.80 6.24 -5.88
N ALA A 390 -1.69 6.26 -6.88
CA ALA A 390 -3.10 5.93 -6.69
C ALA A 390 -3.29 4.47 -6.25
N GLU A 391 -2.54 3.55 -6.86
CA GLU A 391 -2.57 2.13 -6.53
C GLU A 391 -1.95 1.86 -5.16
N GLY A 392 -0.77 2.44 -4.85
CA GLY A 392 -0.12 2.28 -3.56
C GLY A 392 -0.96 2.80 -2.39
N TRP A 393 -1.71 3.90 -2.58
CA TRP A 393 -2.68 4.35 -1.59
C TRP A 393 -3.82 3.35 -1.41
N LEU A 394 -4.34 2.79 -2.49
CA LEU A 394 -5.38 1.77 -2.43
C LEU A 394 -4.89 0.52 -1.67
N GLU A 395 -3.67 0.05 -1.92
CA GLU A 395 -3.09 -1.08 -1.20
C GLU A 395 -3.00 -0.82 0.30
N GLY A 396 -2.35 0.27 0.72
CA GLY A 396 -2.27 0.64 2.13
C GLY A 396 -3.64 0.80 2.79
N TYR A 397 -4.61 1.35 2.06
CA TYR A 397 -5.98 1.54 2.52
C TYR A 397 -6.71 0.21 2.75
N THR A 398 -6.57 -0.75 1.83
CA THR A 398 -7.20 -2.07 1.94
C THR A 398 -6.56 -2.94 3.00
N LEU A 399 -5.25 -2.87 3.15
CA LEU A 399 -4.50 -3.62 4.18
C LEU A 399 -4.85 -3.18 5.61
N THR A 400 -5.41 -1.98 5.78
CA THR A 400 -5.90 -1.47 7.07
C THR A 400 -7.40 -1.59 7.26
N GLY A 401 -8.08 -2.44 6.48
CA GLY A 401 -9.48 -2.82 6.66
C GLY A 401 -10.50 -1.93 5.97
N ARG A 402 -10.06 -1.02 5.11
CA ARG A 402 -10.93 -0.15 4.34
C ARG A 402 -11.08 -0.65 2.91
N VAL A 403 -12.08 -0.17 2.19
CA VAL A 403 -12.38 -0.61 0.83
C VAL A 403 -12.23 0.57 -0.13
N GLY A 404 -11.58 0.34 -1.24
CA GLY A 404 -11.45 1.32 -2.30
C GLY A 404 -11.54 0.70 -3.68
N MET A 405 -11.54 1.57 -4.67
CA MET A 405 -11.40 1.22 -6.08
C MET A 405 -10.43 2.17 -6.76
N PHE A 406 -9.68 1.66 -7.71
CA PHE A 406 -8.79 2.41 -8.58
C PHE A 406 -9.18 2.16 -10.04
N ALA A 407 -9.30 3.22 -10.83
CA ALA A 407 -9.53 3.10 -12.27
C ALA A 407 -8.46 3.84 -13.06
N SER A 408 -7.95 3.20 -14.09
CA SER A 408 -7.08 3.78 -15.10
C SER A 408 -7.40 3.23 -16.48
N TYR A 409 -6.82 3.82 -17.52
CA TYR A 409 -6.91 3.30 -18.87
C TYR A 409 -6.23 1.94 -18.95
N GLU A 410 -6.74 1.07 -19.80
CA GLU A 410 -6.29 -0.32 -19.89
C GLU A 410 -4.76 -0.44 -20.07
N SER A 411 -4.17 0.36 -20.96
CA SER A 411 -2.73 0.33 -21.18
C SER A 411 -1.92 0.89 -20.01
N PHE A 412 -2.48 1.85 -19.27
CA PHE A 412 -1.75 2.50 -18.18
C PHE A 412 -1.83 1.72 -16.88
N LEU A 413 -2.84 0.87 -16.70
CA LEU A 413 -2.86 -0.05 -15.55
C LEU A 413 -1.63 -0.97 -15.53
N ARG A 414 -1.01 -1.23 -16.69
CA ARG A 414 0.28 -1.96 -16.79
C ARG A 414 1.44 -1.29 -16.05
N VAL A 415 1.36 0.01 -15.82
CA VAL A 415 2.39 0.75 -15.07
C VAL A 415 2.55 0.19 -13.65
N VAL A 416 1.47 -0.35 -13.06
CA VAL A 416 1.46 -0.90 -11.69
C VAL A 416 1.56 -2.44 -11.62
N ASP A 417 1.95 -3.11 -12.68
CA ASP A 417 2.12 -4.57 -12.72
C ASP A 417 2.97 -5.09 -11.55
N SER A 418 4.07 -4.41 -11.25
CA SER A 418 4.99 -4.82 -10.19
C SER A 418 4.37 -4.66 -8.79
N MET A 419 3.62 -3.60 -8.54
CA MET A 419 2.89 -3.39 -7.29
C MET A 419 1.81 -4.45 -7.08
N ILE A 420 1.02 -4.74 -8.13
CA ILE A 420 0.02 -5.82 -8.09
C ILE A 420 0.66 -7.19 -7.84
N ASN A 421 1.87 -7.44 -8.37
CA ASN A 421 2.64 -8.66 -8.09
C ASN A 421 3.08 -8.72 -6.62
N GLU A 422 3.49 -7.60 -6.07
CA GLU A 422 3.85 -7.46 -4.66
C GLU A 422 2.64 -7.74 -3.76
N TYR A 423 1.51 -7.09 -4.02
CA TYR A 423 0.26 -7.36 -3.31
C TYR A 423 -0.19 -8.82 -3.41
N PHE A 424 -0.05 -9.44 -4.59
CA PHE A 424 -0.35 -10.87 -4.78
C PHE A 424 0.53 -11.77 -3.90
N LYS A 425 1.83 -11.48 -3.80
CA LYS A 425 2.75 -12.20 -2.90
C LYS A 425 2.31 -12.01 -1.44
N TRP A 426 1.98 -10.79 -1.06
CA TRP A 426 1.53 -10.45 0.27
C TRP A 426 0.27 -11.23 0.69
N ILE A 427 -0.83 -11.12 -0.07
CA ILE A 427 -2.10 -11.77 0.31
C ILE A 427 -1.98 -13.29 0.34
N ARG A 428 -1.17 -13.87 -0.56
CA ARG A 428 -0.92 -15.32 -0.57
C ARG A 428 -0.14 -15.77 0.66
N GLN A 429 0.84 -15.02 1.09
CA GLN A 429 1.60 -15.32 2.29
C GLN A 429 0.76 -15.09 3.54
N ALA A 430 0.00 -14.01 3.59
CA ALA A 430 -0.90 -13.70 4.71
C ALA A 430 -1.99 -14.77 4.89
N ASP A 431 -2.53 -15.33 3.81
CA ASP A 431 -3.52 -16.40 3.85
C ASP A 431 -2.97 -17.73 4.39
N ALA A 432 -1.65 -17.93 4.34
CA ALA A 432 -0.98 -19.08 4.90
C ALA A 432 -0.74 -18.98 6.42
N GLU A 433 -0.89 -17.77 6.99
CA GLU A 433 -0.64 -17.53 8.41
C GLU A 433 -1.95 -17.55 9.20
N PRO A 434 -2.13 -18.53 10.13
CA PRO A 434 -3.40 -18.70 10.85
C PRO A 434 -3.82 -17.50 11.69
N TRP A 435 -2.88 -16.67 12.13
CA TRP A 435 -3.12 -15.50 12.96
C TRP A 435 -3.47 -14.23 12.16
N ARG A 436 -3.24 -14.24 10.82
CA ARG A 436 -3.61 -13.13 9.96
C ARG A 436 -5.10 -13.11 9.66
N ASN A 437 -5.72 -11.96 9.83
CA ASN A 437 -7.09 -11.71 9.39
C ASN A 437 -7.16 -11.62 7.85
N LYS A 438 -8.36 -11.82 7.31
CA LYS A 438 -8.60 -11.65 5.88
C LYS A 438 -8.69 -10.17 5.55
N TYR A 439 -7.87 -9.74 4.60
CA TYR A 439 -7.84 -8.36 4.11
C TYR A 439 -9.00 -8.07 3.14
N GLN A 440 -9.32 -6.80 2.98
CA GLN A 440 -10.19 -6.31 1.91
C GLN A 440 -9.54 -6.59 0.55
N SER A 441 -10.35 -6.68 -0.51
CA SER A 441 -9.84 -6.95 -1.85
C SER A 441 -9.30 -5.69 -2.52
N LEU A 442 -8.28 -5.86 -3.35
CA LEU A 442 -7.78 -4.84 -4.26
C LEU A 442 -8.69 -4.78 -5.48
N ASN A 443 -9.37 -3.64 -5.70
CA ASN A 443 -10.34 -3.49 -6.78
C ASN A 443 -9.81 -2.54 -7.86
N LEU A 444 -9.56 -3.09 -9.04
CA LEU A 444 -8.94 -2.41 -10.18
C LEU A 444 -9.91 -2.38 -11.36
N ILE A 445 -10.01 -1.25 -12.03
CA ILE A 445 -10.82 -1.09 -13.24
C ILE A 445 -9.92 -0.64 -14.39
N SER A 446 -9.93 -1.43 -15.47
CA SER A 446 -9.37 -1.04 -16.77
C SER A 446 -10.45 -0.45 -17.65
N THR A 447 -10.20 0.73 -18.21
CA THR A 447 -11.11 1.42 -19.13
C THR A 447 -10.46 1.63 -20.50
N SER A 448 -11.21 2.10 -21.49
CA SER A 448 -10.75 2.26 -22.88
C SER A 448 -10.17 0.94 -23.42
N THR A 449 -10.97 -0.10 -23.40
CA THR A 449 -10.60 -1.44 -23.83
C THR A 449 -10.21 -1.49 -25.31
N VAL A 450 -9.44 -2.49 -25.71
CA VAL A 450 -8.98 -2.66 -27.09
C VAL A 450 -10.10 -2.70 -28.13
N PHE A 451 -11.33 -3.04 -27.73
CA PHE A 451 -12.48 -3.11 -28.63
C PHE A 451 -13.19 -1.76 -28.84
N GLN A 452 -13.02 -0.83 -27.91
CA GLN A 452 -13.74 0.45 -27.90
C GLN A 452 -12.81 1.56 -27.40
N GLN A 453 -11.80 1.86 -28.20
CA GLN A 453 -10.85 2.93 -27.89
C GLN A 453 -11.46 4.32 -28.09
N ASP A 454 -10.98 5.27 -27.32
CA ASP A 454 -11.16 6.68 -27.55
C ASP A 454 -10.33 7.15 -28.77
N HIS A 455 -10.33 8.46 -29.04
CA HIS A 455 -9.57 9.11 -30.11
C HIS A 455 -8.05 8.86 -30.05
N ASN A 456 -7.52 8.34 -28.94
CA ASN A 456 -6.09 8.12 -28.71
C ASN A 456 -5.49 6.96 -29.54
N GLY A 457 -6.34 6.05 -30.02
CA GLY A 457 -5.89 4.93 -30.85
C GLY A 457 -5.05 3.90 -30.08
N TYR A 458 -4.21 3.17 -30.81
CA TYR A 458 -3.52 1.98 -30.27
C TYR A 458 -2.47 2.30 -29.19
N THR A 459 -2.01 3.55 -29.07
CA THR A 459 -1.08 3.95 -27.99
C THR A 459 -1.67 3.79 -26.58
N HIS A 460 -3.00 3.66 -26.50
CA HIS A 460 -3.76 3.48 -25.28
C HIS A 460 -4.40 2.08 -25.19
N GLN A 461 -3.91 1.14 -25.98
CA GLN A 461 -4.38 -0.24 -26.08
C GLN A 461 -3.30 -1.21 -25.60
N ASP A 462 -3.52 -1.86 -24.47
CA ASP A 462 -2.67 -2.98 -24.01
C ASP A 462 -3.47 -3.85 -23.02
N PRO A 463 -4.00 -5.01 -23.47
CA PRO A 463 -4.72 -5.93 -22.59
C PRO A 463 -3.78 -6.78 -21.72
N GLY A 464 -2.49 -6.48 -21.67
CA GLY A 464 -1.47 -7.30 -21.01
C GLY A 464 -1.71 -7.53 -19.53
N MET A 465 -2.46 -6.67 -18.83
CA MET A 465 -2.86 -6.92 -17.45
C MET A 465 -3.71 -8.20 -17.32
N LEU A 466 -4.58 -8.50 -18.28
CA LEU A 466 -5.35 -9.75 -18.30
C LEU A 466 -4.42 -10.98 -18.31
N THR A 467 -3.38 -10.95 -19.15
CA THR A 467 -2.39 -12.03 -19.23
C THR A 467 -1.59 -12.14 -17.94
N ASN A 468 -1.07 -11.02 -17.41
CA ASN A 468 -0.31 -11.01 -16.16
C ASN A 468 -1.11 -11.64 -15.00
N LEU A 469 -2.38 -11.31 -14.86
CA LEU A 469 -3.23 -11.85 -13.80
C LEU A 469 -3.66 -13.30 -14.07
N ALA A 470 -3.81 -13.71 -15.32
CA ALA A 470 -4.17 -15.09 -15.68
C ALA A 470 -3.08 -16.10 -15.29
N GLU A 471 -1.81 -15.67 -15.27
CA GLU A 471 -0.66 -16.52 -14.89
C GLU A 471 -0.59 -16.76 -13.37
N LYS A 472 -1.30 -15.99 -12.56
CA LYS A 472 -1.26 -16.08 -11.11
C LYS A 472 -2.21 -17.16 -10.58
N LYS A 473 -2.04 -17.54 -9.32
CA LYS A 473 -2.92 -18.51 -8.66
C LYS A 473 -4.35 -17.98 -8.54
N GLN A 474 -5.27 -18.61 -9.25
CA GLN A 474 -6.64 -18.15 -9.46
C GLN A 474 -7.50 -18.07 -8.19
N ASN A 475 -7.08 -18.69 -7.08
CA ASN A 475 -7.77 -18.52 -5.80
C ASN A 475 -7.79 -17.06 -5.30
N TYR A 476 -6.82 -16.24 -5.74
CA TYR A 476 -6.67 -14.84 -5.33
C TYR A 476 -7.08 -13.85 -6.42
N ILE A 477 -7.29 -14.31 -7.64
CA ILE A 477 -7.59 -13.47 -8.80
C ILE A 477 -9.04 -13.62 -9.22
N ARG A 478 -9.66 -12.48 -9.55
CA ARG A 478 -10.95 -12.42 -10.25
C ARG A 478 -10.80 -11.46 -11.41
N GLN A 479 -11.06 -11.94 -12.61
CA GLN A 479 -11.09 -11.11 -13.80
C GLN A 479 -12.52 -11.10 -14.32
N TYR A 480 -13.07 -9.89 -14.49
CA TYR A 480 -14.44 -9.67 -14.93
C TYR A 480 -14.44 -8.87 -16.23
N LEU A 481 -15.16 -9.35 -17.21
CA LEU A 481 -15.37 -8.68 -18.50
C LEU A 481 -16.87 -8.47 -18.72
N PRO A 482 -17.51 -7.58 -17.96
CA PRO A 482 -18.95 -7.38 -18.03
C PRO A 482 -19.39 -6.94 -19.43
N ALA A 483 -20.46 -7.56 -19.92
CA ALA A 483 -20.97 -7.30 -21.26
C ALA A 483 -21.75 -5.98 -21.35
N ASP A 484 -22.24 -5.46 -20.23
CA ASP A 484 -23.01 -4.22 -20.17
C ASP A 484 -23.00 -3.57 -18.77
N GLY A 485 -23.75 -2.49 -18.62
CA GLY A 485 -23.84 -1.72 -17.38
C GLY A 485 -24.50 -2.49 -16.23
N ASN A 486 -25.48 -3.36 -16.48
CA ASN A 486 -26.14 -4.16 -15.43
C ASN A 486 -25.20 -5.24 -14.89
N GLU A 487 -24.46 -5.91 -15.76
CA GLU A 487 -23.45 -6.88 -15.34
C GLU A 487 -22.31 -6.19 -14.60
N LEU A 488 -21.87 -5.01 -15.05
CA LEU A 488 -20.86 -4.21 -14.35
C LEU A 488 -21.30 -3.82 -12.93
N LEU A 489 -22.56 -3.43 -12.73
CA LEU A 489 -23.10 -3.12 -11.40
C LEU A 489 -23.10 -4.34 -10.48
N ALA A 490 -23.53 -5.50 -10.97
CA ALA A 490 -23.53 -6.74 -10.21
C ALA A 490 -22.10 -7.16 -9.82
N VAL A 491 -21.15 -7.07 -10.76
CA VAL A 491 -19.72 -7.33 -10.52
C VAL A 491 -19.15 -6.38 -9.46
N ALA A 492 -19.38 -5.08 -9.59
CA ALA A 492 -18.88 -4.08 -8.65
C ALA A 492 -19.45 -4.29 -7.23
N SER A 493 -20.76 -4.59 -7.14
CA SER A 493 -21.41 -4.91 -5.86
C SER A 493 -20.74 -6.10 -5.16
N ARG A 494 -20.40 -7.15 -5.91
CA ARG A 494 -19.67 -8.32 -5.39
C ARG A 494 -18.24 -7.98 -5.02
N ALA A 495 -17.49 -7.30 -5.89
CA ALA A 495 -16.08 -6.98 -5.68
C ALA A 495 -15.85 -6.15 -4.41
N LEU A 496 -16.78 -5.24 -4.08
CA LEU A 496 -16.69 -4.36 -2.91
C LEU A 496 -16.87 -5.08 -1.55
N VAL A 497 -17.33 -6.33 -1.55
CA VAL A 497 -17.47 -7.16 -0.34
C VAL A 497 -16.61 -8.43 -0.35
N ASP A 498 -15.91 -8.70 -1.45
CA ASP A 498 -14.94 -9.80 -1.54
C ASP A 498 -13.74 -9.56 -0.61
N ARG A 499 -13.09 -10.66 -0.22
CA ARG A 499 -11.92 -10.67 0.67
C ARG A 499 -10.76 -11.38 0.01
N GLN A 500 -9.53 -10.86 0.24
CA GLN A 500 -8.28 -11.47 -0.21
C GLN A 500 -8.28 -11.79 -1.71
N LYS A 501 -8.80 -10.86 -2.52
CA LYS A 501 -8.81 -10.96 -3.98
C LYS A 501 -8.13 -9.75 -4.59
N ILE A 502 -7.64 -9.95 -5.79
CA ILE A 502 -7.37 -8.91 -6.76
C ILE A 502 -8.51 -9.00 -7.77
N ASN A 503 -9.44 -8.08 -7.69
CA ASN A 503 -10.56 -7.95 -8.62
C ASN A 503 -10.14 -7.02 -9.75
N HIS A 504 -10.02 -7.54 -10.95
CA HIS A 504 -9.73 -6.76 -12.15
C HIS A 504 -10.97 -6.74 -13.04
N ILE A 505 -11.52 -5.56 -13.25
CA ILE A 505 -12.74 -5.32 -14.00
C ILE A 505 -12.37 -4.56 -15.28
N VAL A 506 -12.67 -5.14 -16.44
CA VAL A 506 -12.50 -4.48 -17.74
C VAL A 506 -13.84 -3.88 -18.15
N ALA A 507 -13.95 -2.55 -18.13
CA ALA A 507 -15.22 -1.85 -18.31
C ALA A 507 -15.17 -0.85 -19.46
N SER A 508 -16.28 -0.79 -20.25
CA SER A 508 -16.41 0.18 -21.33
C SER A 508 -16.84 1.54 -20.81
N LYS A 509 -16.16 2.59 -21.26
CA LYS A 509 -16.57 3.98 -21.07
C LYS A 509 -17.20 4.60 -22.31
N GLN A 510 -17.27 3.86 -23.41
CA GLN A 510 -17.94 4.28 -24.64
C GLN A 510 -19.41 3.85 -24.66
N PRO A 511 -20.28 4.59 -25.34
CA PRO A 511 -21.67 4.17 -25.52
C PRO A 511 -21.75 2.84 -26.26
N ARG A 512 -22.58 1.93 -25.75
CA ARG A 512 -22.87 0.64 -26.38
C ARG A 512 -24.29 0.15 -26.07
N GLN A 513 -24.74 -0.81 -26.85
CA GLN A 513 -25.99 -1.50 -26.61
C GLN A 513 -25.97 -2.24 -25.26
N GLN A 514 -27.16 -2.34 -24.64
CA GLN A 514 -27.33 -3.00 -23.35
C GLN A 514 -28.10 -4.30 -23.55
N TRP A 515 -27.74 -5.38 -22.82
CA TRP A 515 -28.14 -6.74 -23.15
C TRP A 515 -28.89 -7.47 -22.04
N PHE A 516 -28.40 -7.38 -20.79
CA PHE A 516 -28.90 -8.16 -19.67
C PHE A 516 -29.89 -7.38 -18.81
N THR A 517 -31.01 -8.03 -18.42
CA THR A 517 -31.81 -7.50 -17.31
C THR A 517 -30.99 -7.57 -16.00
N ALA A 518 -31.44 -6.85 -14.98
CA ALA A 518 -30.77 -6.88 -13.69
C ALA A 518 -30.74 -8.29 -13.07
N GLU A 519 -31.82 -9.07 -13.26
CA GLU A 519 -31.93 -10.44 -12.75
C GLU A 519 -30.99 -11.41 -13.49
N GLU A 520 -30.89 -11.27 -14.82
CA GLU A 520 -29.96 -12.08 -15.62
C GLU A 520 -28.50 -11.77 -15.24
N ALA A 521 -28.15 -10.51 -15.11
CA ALA A 521 -26.82 -10.06 -14.68
C ALA A 521 -26.46 -10.60 -13.30
N GLU A 522 -27.38 -10.50 -12.32
CA GLU A 522 -27.17 -11.05 -10.98
C GLU A 522 -26.94 -12.56 -11.01
N LYS A 523 -27.74 -13.30 -11.79
CA LYS A 523 -27.60 -14.75 -11.93
C LYS A 523 -26.24 -15.14 -12.52
N LEU A 524 -25.80 -14.47 -13.59
CA LEU A 524 -24.51 -14.72 -14.23
C LEU A 524 -23.36 -14.48 -13.27
N VAL A 525 -23.33 -13.34 -12.59
CA VAL A 525 -22.27 -12.97 -11.66
C VAL A 525 -22.22 -13.89 -10.44
N ASN A 526 -23.38 -14.29 -9.91
CA ASN A 526 -23.46 -15.22 -8.76
C ASN A 526 -22.97 -16.62 -9.11
N ASN A 527 -23.29 -17.11 -10.31
CA ASN A 527 -22.87 -18.43 -10.77
C ASN A 527 -21.44 -18.47 -11.31
N GLY A 528 -20.90 -17.31 -11.71
CA GLY A 528 -19.59 -17.17 -12.35
C GLY A 528 -19.58 -17.48 -13.84
N LEU A 529 -20.59 -18.19 -14.33
CA LEU A 529 -20.89 -18.43 -15.75
C LEU A 529 -22.37 -18.82 -15.93
N GLY A 530 -22.87 -18.72 -17.13
CA GLY A 530 -24.24 -19.11 -17.43
C GLY A 530 -24.52 -19.23 -18.93
N ILE A 531 -25.57 -19.96 -19.26
CA ILE A 531 -26.08 -20.04 -20.63
C ILE A 531 -26.96 -18.82 -20.87
N VAL A 532 -26.75 -18.17 -22.01
CA VAL A 532 -27.56 -17.02 -22.47
C VAL A 532 -28.55 -17.54 -23.49
N ASP A 533 -29.68 -18.08 -23.00
CA ASP A 533 -30.67 -18.79 -23.80
C ASP A 533 -31.20 -17.98 -25.00
N TRP A 534 -31.46 -16.69 -24.80
CA TRP A 534 -31.94 -15.79 -25.84
C TRP A 534 -30.91 -15.47 -26.94
N ALA A 535 -29.62 -15.72 -26.68
CA ALA A 535 -28.54 -15.58 -27.66
C ALA A 535 -28.15 -16.93 -28.29
N SER A 536 -28.70 -18.04 -27.81
CA SER A 536 -28.42 -19.37 -28.36
C SER A 536 -29.08 -19.54 -29.72
N THR A 537 -28.35 -20.13 -30.66
CA THR A 537 -28.87 -20.51 -31.99
C THR A 537 -29.49 -21.91 -32.01
N SER A 538 -29.40 -22.62 -30.88
CA SER A 538 -29.88 -24.01 -30.75
C SER A 538 -30.82 -24.13 -29.56
N PRO A 539 -32.09 -23.69 -29.68
CA PRO A 539 -33.05 -23.70 -28.57
C PRO A 539 -33.38 -25.09 -28.04
N ASP A 540 -33.12 -26.15 -28.81
CA ASP A 540 -33.40 -27.52 -28.44
C ASP A 540 -32.26 -28.26 -27.74
N GLY A 541 -31.15 -27.55 -27.43
CA GLY A 541 -30.06 -28.05 -26.59
C GLY A 541 -28.98 -28.88 -27.32
N ASP A 542 -29.12 -29.15 -28.60
CA ASP A 542 -28.09 -29.75 -29.43
C ASP A 542 -27.12 -28.66 -29.94
N VAL A 543 -26.01 -28.48 -29.25
CA VAL A 543 -24.96 -27.53 -29.65
C VAL A 543 -23.67 -28.27 -30.00
N ASP A 544 -23.09 -27.94 -31.14
CA ASP A 544 -21.80 -28.46 -31.57
C ASP A 544 -20.65 -27.71 -30.91
N ILE A 545 -20.88 -26.45 -30.55
CA ILE A 545 -19.89 -25.55 -29.88
C ILE A 545 -20.63 -24.70 -28.84
N THR A 546 -20.11 -24.64 -27.64
CA THR A 546 -20.55 -23.76 -26.57
C THR A 546 -19.58 -22.61 -26.34
#